data_34bdb05589f18254112e1cbf46c766f5
#
_entry.id   34bdb05589f18254112e1cbf46c766f5
#
_cell.length_a   1.000
_cell.length_b   1.000
_cell.length_c   1.000
_cell.angle_alpha   90.00
_cell.angle_beta   90.00
_cell.angle_gamma   90.00
#
_symmetry.space_group_name_H-M   'P 1'
#
loop_
_entity.id
_entity.type
_entity.pdbx_description
1 polymer ?
#
loop_
_entity_poly.entity_id
_entity_poly.type
_entity_poly.pdbx_seq_one_letter_code
_entity_poly.pdbx_strand_id
1 'polypeptide(L)'
;MDEKKNEIILFENQGVKLEVNLKDETVWLTQEQMSKLFGKAKSTINEHIKNVYKEGELIEKETMTKFGNSEFADKPTNYYNLDMIISVGYRVKSQNGILFRKWATSVLKDYMLKGYAINQKRLEYLEKTI
;
A
#
# COMPACT_ATOMS: atom_id res chain seq x y z
N MET A 1 6.74 -4.32 21.90
CA MET A 1 6.43 -3.06 21.26
C MET A 1 6.27 -3.22 19.77
N ASP A 2 5.20 -2.75 19.28
CA ASP A 2 4.89 -2.96 17.89
C ASP A 2 5.19 -1.71 17.06
N GLU A 3 6.39 -1.68 16.53
CA GLU A 3 6.83 -0.55 15.73
C GLU A 3 6.30 -0.58 14.31
N LYS A 4 5.71 -1.70 13.93
CA LYS A 4 5.21 -1.90 12.58
C LYS A 4 3.71 -1.87 12.54
N LYS A 5 3.14 -0.95 13.29
CA LYS A 5 1.70 -0.79 13.26
C LYS A 5 1.22 -0.45 11.87
N ASN A 6 0.19 -1.15 11.46
CA ASN A 6 -0.59 -0.80 10.29
C ASN A 6 -1.27 0.53 10.54
N GLU A 7 -1.01 1.49 9.71
CA GLU A 7 -1.78 2.71 9.69
C GLU A 7 -2.75 2.64 8.54
N ILE A 8 -3.96 3.15 8.75
CA ILE A 8 -4.96 3.20 7.69
C ILE A 8 -5.15 4.65 7.28
N ILE A 9 -4.98 4.90 5.99
CA ILE A 9 -5.12 6.24 5.42
C ILE A 9 -6.21 6.19 4.37
N LEU A 10 -7.04 7.20 4.35
CA LEU A 10 -8.16 7.24 3.42
C LEU A 10 -7.73 7.84 2.08
N PHE A 11 -7.94 7.07 1.01
CA PHE A 11 -7.84 7.58 -0.35
C PHE A 11 -9.25 7.85 -0.86
N GLU A 12 -9.46 9.04 -1.40
CA GLU A 12 -10.78 9.41 -1.92
C GLU A 12 -10.60 10.22 -3.19
N ASN A 13 -11.23 9.77 -4.27
CA ASN A 13 -11.18 10.47 -5.55
C ASN A 13 -12.35 10.03 -6.42
N GLN A 14 -13.14 11.01 -6.88
CA GLN A 14 -14.21 10.78 -7.86
C GLN A 14 -15.12 9.60 -7.49
N GLY A 15 -15.56 9.56 -6.24
CA GLY A 15 -16.48 8.52 -5.78
C GLY A 15 -15.80 7.23 -5.35
N VAL A 16 -14.51 7.09 -5.57
CA VAL A 16 -13.76 5.93 -5.07
C VAL A 16 -13.22 6.28 -3.69
N LYS A 17 -13.54 5.45 -2.71
CA LYS A 17 -13.16 5.66 -1.33
C LYS A 17 -12.54 4.36 -0.82
N LEU A 18 -11.26 4.40 -0.45
CA LEU A 18 -10.54 3.22 -0.01
C LEU A 18 -9.81 3.47 1.29
N GLU A 19 -9.87 2.50 2.18
CA GLU A 19 -9.03 2.46 3.36
C GLU A 19 -7.73 1.77 2.99
N VAL A 20 -6.65 2.54 2.91
CA VAL A 20 -5.38 2.05 2.43
C VAL A 20 -4.48 1.76 3.62
N ASN A 21 -3.92 0.56 3.66
CA ASN A 21 -2.98 0.18 4.71
C ASN A 21 -1.60 0.73 4.39
N LEU A 22 -0.99 1.39 5.37
CA LEU A 22 0.38 1.88 5.29
C LEU A 22 1.22 1.03 6.24
N LYS A 23 2.21 0.34 5.69
CA LYS A 23 3.09 -0.52 6.46
C LYS A 23 4.39 -0.73 5.69
N ASP A 24 5.51 -0.87 6.40
CA ASP A 24 6.80 -1.14 5.79
C ASP A 24 7.16 -0.12 4.70
N GLU A 25 6.84 1.14 4.97
CA GLU A 25 7.19 2.27 4.10
C GLU A 25 6.53 2.22 2.72
N THR A 26 5.44 1.48 2.59
CA THR A 26 4.67 1.44 1.35
C THR A 26 3.19 1.32 1.68
N VAL A 27 2.36 1.38 0.65
CA VAL A 27 0.92 1.21 0.80
C VAL A 27 0.50 -0.13 0.23
N TRP A 28 -0.58 -0.69 0.77
CA TRP A 28 -1.05 -2.03 0.44
C TRP A 28 -2.54 -2.03 0.15
N LEU A 29 -2.95 -2.72 -0.89
CA LEU A 29 -4.35 -2.93 -1.24
C LEU A 29 -4.64 -4.39 -1.49
N THR A 30 -5.89 -4.79 -1.25
CA THR A 30 -6.38 -6.11 -1.63
C THR A 30 -6.80 -6.11 -3.09
N GLN A 31 -7.05 -7.29 -3.65
CA GLN A 31 -7.60 -7.41 -4.99
C GLN A 31 -8.96 -6.71 -5.10
N GLU A 32 -9.78 -6.85 -4.08
CA GLU A 32 -11.09 -6.20 -4.05
C GLU A 32 -10.96 -4.70 -4.10
N GLN A 33 -10.02 -4.14 -3.35
CA GLN A 33 -9.77 -2.70 -3.36
C GLN A 33 -9.25 -2.24 -4.72
N MET A 34 -8.37 -3.02 -5.34
CA MET A 34 -7.89 -2.70 -6.69
C MET A 34 -9.01 -2.77 -7.71
N SER A 35 -9.93 -3.72 -7.54
CA SER A 35 -11.11 -3.81 -8.40
C SER A 35 -11.93 -2.52 -8.35
N LYS A 36 -12.15 -1.99 -7.16
CA LYS A 36 -12.85 -0.73 -6.98
C LYS A 36 -12.07 0.46 -7.55
N LEU A 37 -10.77 0.49 -7.28
CA LEU A 37 -9.91 1.58 -7.73
C LEU A 37 -9.89 1.69 -9.24
N PHE A 38 -9.71 0.57 -9.93
CA PHE A 38 -9.53 0.54 -11.37
C PHE A 38 -10.83 0.33 -12.15
N GLY A 39 -11.94 0.04 -11.46
CA GLY A 39 -13.21 -0.19 -12.12
C GLY A 39 -13.19 -1.45 -12.97
N LYS A 40 -12.50 -2.49 -12.52
CA LYS A 40 -12.38 -3.76 -13.21
C LYS A 40 -12.84 -4.89 -12.31
N ALA A 41 -13.26 -6.01 -12.92
CA ALA A 41 -13.68 -7.16 -12.16
C ALA A 41 -12.52 -7.73 -11.36
N LYS A 42 -12.83 -8.29 -10.19
CA LYS A 42 -11.81 -8.90 -9.33
C LYS A 42 -11.05 -10.02 -10.06
N SER A 43 -11.74 -10.78 -10.90
CA SER A 43 -11.08 -11.84 -11.69
C SER A 43 -10.06 -11.27 -12.67
N THR A 44 -10.35 -10.12 -13.26
CA THR A 44 -9.41 -9.43 -14.14
C THR A 44 -8.18 -8.98 -13.37
N ILE A 45 -8.38 -8.41 -12.20
CA ILE A 45 -7.27 -7.99 -11.34
C ILE A 45 -6.40 -9.19 -10.98
N ASN A 46 -7.03 -10.29 -10.56
CA ASN A 46 -6.31 -11.50 -10.18
C ASN A 46 -5.47 -12.03 -11.33
N GLU A 47 -6.01 -12.02 -12.55
CA GLU A 47 -5.29 -12.47 -13.72
C GLU A 47 -4.06 -11.62 -14.00
N HIS A 48 -4.20 -10.31 -13.90
CA HIS A 48 -3.05 -9.42 -14.10
C HIS A 48 -1.98 -9.65 -13.06
N ILE A 49 -2.36 -9.85 -11.79
CA ILE A 49 -1.40 -10.12 -10.73
C ILE A 49 -0.63 -11.40 -11.03
N LYS A 50 -1.33 -12.45 -11.41
CA LYS A 50 -0.68 -13.71 -11.76
C LYS A 50 0.30 -13.55 -12.91
N ASN A 51 -0.08 -12.78 -13.92
CA ASN A 51 0.78 -12.55 -15.09
C ASN A 51 2.00 -11.72 -14.73
N VAL A 52 1.87 -10.75 -13.83
CA VAL A 52 3.02 -9.97 -13.36
C VAL A 52 4.08 -10.89 -12.75
N TYR A 53 3.66 -11.82 -11.90
CA TYR A 53 4.58 -12.75 -11.29
C TYR A 53 5.12 -13.76 -12.29
N LYS A 54 4.27 -14.27 -13.16
CA LYS A 54 4.65 -15.26 -14.16
C LYS A 54 5.70 -14.71 -15.13
N GLU A 55 5.56 -13.45 -15.49
CA GLU A 55 6.48 -12.80 -16.42
C GLU A 55 7.75 -12.31 -15.75
N GLY A 56 7.84 -12.45 -14.43
CA GLY A 56 9.02 -12.03 -13.68
C GLY A 56 9.15 -10.54 -13.48
N GLU A 57 8.06 -9.79 -13.73
CA GLU A 57 8.10 -8.34 -13.54
C GLU A 57 8.31 -7.97 -12.08
N LEU A 58 7.65 -8.67 -11.17
CA LEU A 58 7.78 -8.47 -9.72
C LEU A 58 7.92 -9.82 -9.03
N ILE A 59 8.45 -9.79 -7.82
CA ILE A 59 8.67 -10.98 -7.00
C ILE A 59 7.61 -11.02 -5.91
N GLU A 60 6.92 -12.15 -5.78
CA GLU A 60 5.81 -12.30 -4.84
C GLU A 60 6.21 -12.01 -3.40
N LYS A 61 7.34 -12.51 -2.96
CA LYS A 61 7.81 -12.29 -1.59
C LYS A 61 7.98 -10.82 -1.23
N GLU A 62 8.29 -10.01 -2.23
CA GLU A 62 8.57 -8.59 -2.02
C GLU A 62 7.34 -7.72 -2.15
N THR A 63 6.29 -8.22 -2.80
CA THR A 63 5.16 -7.40 -3.20
C THR A 63 3.83 -7.84 -2.64
N MET A 64 3.80 -8.96 -1.94
CA MET A 64 2.57 -9.49 -1.34
C MET A 64 2.79 -9.80 0.13
N THR A 65 1.78 -9.54 0.95
CA THR A 65 1.80 -9.93 2.35
C THR A 65 0.39 -10.34 2.77
N LYS A 66 0.29 -11.00 3.90
CA LYS A 66 -0.98 -11.39 4.46
C LYS A 66 -1.17 -10.70 5.80
N PHE A 67 -2.29 -9.99 5.92
CA PHE A 67 -2.66 -9.39 7.20
C PHE A 67 -3.83 -10.16 7.77
N GLY A 68 -3.73 -10.54 9.04
CA GLY A 68 -4.87 -11.03 9.78
C GLY A 68 -5.74 -9.85 10.17
N ASN A 69 -6.98 -9.85 9.73
CA ASN A 69 -7.87 -8.73 10.00
C ASN A 69 -8.37 -8.72 11.45
N SER A 70 -8.42 -9.89 12.08
CA SER A 70 -8.73 -10.01 13.50
C SER A 70 -8.35 -11.41 13.93
N GLU A 71 -8.29 -11.60 15.25
CA GLU A 71 -8.01 -12.93 15.77
C GLU A 71 -9.12 -13.94 15.46
N PHE A 72 -10.27 -13.44 15.01
CA PHE A 72 -11.39 -14.29 14.64
C PHE A 72 -11.48 -14.56 13.14
N ALA A 73 -10.58 -13.99 12.36
CA ALA A 73 -10.60 -14.17 10.93
C ALA A 73 -10.07 -15.57 10.59
N ASP A 74 -10.85 -16.31 9.81
CA ASP A 74 -10.47 -17.67 9.43
C ASP A 74 -9.30 -17.69 8.48
N LYS A 75 -9.18 -16.68 7.62
CA LYS A 75 -8.13 -16.64 6.62
C LYS A 75 -7.53 -15.26 6.52
N PRO A 76 -6.20 -15.15 6.55
CA PRO A 76 -5.56 -13.87 6.26
C PRO A 76 -5.85 -13.44 4.83
N THR A 77 -6.00 -12.15 4.63
CA THR A 77 -6.24 -11.58 3.31
C THR A 77 -4.91 -11.21 2.66
N ASN A 78 -4.78 -11.50 1.38
CA ASN A 78 -3.60 -11.10 0.62
C ASN A 78 -3.67 -9.62 0.29
N TYR A 79 -2.59 -8.91 0.60
CA TYR A 79 -2.41 -7.50 0.26
C TYR A 79 -1.21 -7.37 -0.67
N TYR A 80 -1.30 -6.41 -1.57
CA TYR A 80 -0.26 -6.15 -2.58
C TYR A 80 0.24 -4.73 -2.42
N ASN A 81 1.55 -4.55 -2.56
CA ASN A 81 2.16 -3.25 -2.32
C ASN A 81 2.00 -2.31 -3.51
N LEU A 82 2.55 -1.10 -3.36
CA LEU A 82 2.42 -0.05 -4.38
C LEU A 82 2.99 -0.48 -5.73
N ASP A 83 4.09 -1.23 -5.75
CA ASP A 83 4.66 -1.69 -7.01
C ASP A 83 3.68 -2.55 -7.79
N MET A 84 3.00 -3.47 -7.10
CA MET A 84 1.99 -4.30 -7.75
C MET A 84 0.79 -3.46 -8.19
N ILE A 85 0.36 -2.52 -7.35
CA ILE A 85 -0.77 -1.66 -7.68
C ILE A 85 -0.48 -0.86 -8.95
N ILE A 86 0.73 -0.33 -9.07
CA ILE A 86 1.15 0.43 -10.26
C ILE A 86 1.19 -0.48 -11.48
N SER A 87 1.74 -1.69 -11.34
CA SER A 87 1.84 -2.63 -12.47
C SER A 87 0.46 -3.03 -12.98
N VAL A 88 -0.48 -3.31 -12.08
CA VAL A 88 -1.84 -3.66 -12.48
C VAL A 88 -2.52 -2.46 -13.12
N GLY A 89 -2.38 -1.28 -12.52
CA GLY A 89 -2.98 -0.06 -13.08
C GLY A 89 -2.50 0.23 -14.49
N TYR A 90 -1.22 -0.01 -14.73
CA TYR A 90 -0.64 0.16 -16.07
C TYR A 90 -1.25 -0.83 -17.07
N ARG A 91 -1.41 -2.08 -16.65
CA ARG A 91 -1.97 -3.13 -17.52
C ARG A 91 -3.42 -2.88 -17.90
N VAL A 92 -4.21 -2.35 -16.97
CA VAL A 92 -5.61 -2.03 -17.25
C VAL A 92 -5.81 -0.63 -17.82
N LYS A 93 -4.72 0.12 -17.99
CA LYS A 93 -4.72 1.47 -18.55
C LYS A 93 -5.69 2.40 -17.84
N SER A 94 -5.69 2.35 -16.51
CA SER A 94 -6.60 3.12 -15.70
C SER A 94 -5.99 4.47 -15.30
N GLN A 95 -6.74 5.53 -15.51
CA GLN A 95 -6.32 6.86 -15.05
C GLN A 95 -6.28 6.93 -13.52
N ASN A 96 -7.14 6.16 -12.86
CA ASN A 96 -7.13 6.10 -11.40
C ASN A 96 -5.83 5.53 -10.86
N GLY A 97 -5.16 4.70 -11.64
CA GLY A 97 -3.84 4.20 -11.27
C GLY A 97 -2.82 5.32 -11.14
N ILE A 98 -2.85 6.28 -12.06
CA ILE A 98 -1.97 7.44 -12.02
C ILE A 98 -2.29 8.31 -10.80
N LEU A 99 -3.57 8.56 -10.56
CA LEU A 99 -4.01 9.38 -9.44
C LEU A 99 -3.64 8.72 -8.11
N PHE A 100 -3.85 7.41 -8.01
CA PHE A 100 -3.50 6.68 -6.81
C PHE A 100 -1.99 6.71 -6.55
N ARG A 101 -1.18 6.53 -7.60
CA ARG A 101 0.27 6.59 -7.47
C ARG A 101 0.74 7.94 -6.95
N LYS A 102 0.19 9.02 -7.51
CA LYS A 102 0.55 10.37 -7.08
C LYS A 102 0.18 10.60 -5.62
N TRP A 103 -1.01 10.16 -5.25
CA TRP A 103 -1.46 10.27 -3.87
C TRP A 103 -0.58 9.47 -2.93
N ALA A 104 -0.30 8.21 -3.27
CA ALA A 104 0.52 7.34 -2.44
C ALA A 104 1.93 7.89 -2.28
N THR A 105 2.51 8.40 -3.35
CA THR A 105 3.84 9.01 -3.31
C THR A 105 3.86 10.19 -2.36
N SER A 106 2.84 11.03 -2.42
CA SER A 106 2.72 12.19 -1.54
C SER A 106 2.60 11.77 -0.07
N VAL A 107 1.74 10.78 0.20
CA VAL A 107 1.55 10.28 1.57
C VAL A 107 2.84 9.69 2.12
N LEU A 108 3.52 8.88 1.32
CA LEU A 108 4.76 8.25 1.76
C LEU A 108 5.86 9.28 2.02
N LYS A 109 5.93 10.30 1.18
CA LYS A 109 6.88 11.38 1.36
C LYS A 109 6.64 12.11 2.66
N ASP A 110 5.37 12.44 2.95
CA ASP A 110 5.01 13.11 4.19
C ASP A 110 5.33 12.23 5.40
N TYR A 111 5.05 10.94 5.29
CA TYR A 111 5.32 9.99 6.36
C TYR A 111 6.82 9.93 6.66
N MET A 112 7.64 9.87 5.64
CA MET A 112 9.08 9.84 5.80
C MET A 112 9.62 11.13 6.42
N LEU A 113 9.11 12.27 5.99
CA LEU A 113 9.49 13.56 6.55
C LEU A 113 9.12 13.67 8.03
N LYS A 114 7.92 13.18 8.39
CA LYS A 114 7.49 13.13 9.78
C LYS A 114 8.43 12.27 10.62
N GLY A 115 8.77 11.09 10.10
CA GLY A 115 9.70 10.21 10.79
C GLY A 115 11.05 10.86 11.01
N TYR A 116 11.55 11.53 9.99
CA TYR A 116 12.81 12.26 10.10
C TYR A 116 12.74 13.36 11.17
N ALA A 117 11.68 14.14 11.16
CA ALA A 117 11.53 15.24 12.12
C ALA A 117 11.45 14.72 13.55
N ILE A 118 10.75 13.61 13.77
CA ILE A 118 10.64 13.01 15.10
C ILE A 118 12.01 12.52 15.57
N ASN A 119 12.77 11.88 14.69
CA ASN A 119 14.10 11.38 15.02
C ASN A 119 15.05 12.52 15.32
N GLN A 120 14.96 13.60 14.57
CA GLN A 120 15.79 14.78 14.78
C GLN A 120 15.54 15.38 16.17
N LYS A 121 14.28 15.52 16.55
CA LYS A 121 13.91 16.05 17.86
C LYS A 121 14.41 15.16 18.99
N ARG A 122 14.34 13.86 18.78
CA ARG A 122 14.80 12.89 19.76
C ARG A 122 16.31 13.02 19.98
N LEU A 123 17.06 13.15 18.90
CA LEU A 123 18.51 13.33 18.97
C LEU A 123 18.86 14.62 19.72
N GLU A 124 18.18 15.71 19.42
CA GLU A 124 18.40 16.97 20.11
C GLU A 124 18.12 16.84 21.61
N TYR A 125 17.05 16.14 21.96
CA TYR A 125 16.71 15.89 23.36
C TYR A 125 17.81 15.12 24.05
N LEU A 126 18.31 14.07 23.43
CA LEU A 126 19.36 13.25 24.00
C LEU A 126 20.66 14.04 24.19
N GLU A 127 20.99 14.90 23.23
CA GLU A 127 22.17 15.73 23.35
C GLU A 127 22.09 16.70 24.52
N LYS A 128 20.89 17.22 24.81
CA LYS A 128 20.69 18.16 25.90
C LYS A 128 20.73 17.51 27.27
N THR A 129 20.46 16.22 27.33
CA THR A 129 20.40 15.51 28.61
C THR A 129 21.75 14.93 29.03
N ILE A 130 22.73 14.96 28.19
CA ILE A 130 24.08 14.56 28.52
C ILE A 130 24.85 15.75 29.06
#